data_c8e60bcc18897cce48630fc089658bb6
#
_entry.id   c8e60bcc18897cce48630fc089658bb6
#
_cell.length_a   1.000
_cell.length_b   1.000
_cell.length_c   1.000
_cell.angle_alpha   90.00
_cell.angle_beta   90.00
_cell.angle_gamma   90.00
#
_symmetry.space_group_name_H-M   'P 1'
#
loop_
_entity.id
_entity.type
_entity.pdbx_description
1 polymer ?
#
loop_
_entity_poly.entity_id
_entity_poly.type
_entity_poly.pdbx_seq_one_letter_code
_entity_poly.pdbx_strand_id
1 'polypeptide(L)'
;MSPSTLFDKVWSEHIVVPETTDTPAVLYIDLHIIHEVTTPQAFSVLREHGLPVRRADLTLPTMDHSTPTTPVSSFKDLAVVGEQAANQIRQMERNCEEFGLDLIGFGNDHRGIVHVIGPELGATQPGKTIVCGDSHSSTHGAFG
;
A
#
# COMPACT_ATOMS: atom_id res chain seq x y z
N MET A 1 19.23 -7.00 -30.57
CA MET A 1 18.07 -6.59 -29.78
C MET A 1 17.99 -5.06 -29.84
N SER A 2 16.81 -4.50 -30.09
CA SER A 2 16.64 -3.05 -30.08
C SER A 2 16.87 -2.51 -28.65
N PRO A 3 17.44 -1.32 -28.48
CA PRO A 3 17.57 -0.69 -27.18
C PRO A 3 16.18 -0.56 -26.53
N SER A 4 16.06 -0.89 -25.24
CA SER A 4 14.84 -0.75 -24.43
C SER A 4 15.12 0.13 -23.22
N THR A 5 14.13 0.91 -22.80
CA THR A 5 14.19 1.73 -21.59
C THR A 5 14.12 0.84 -20.33
N LEU A 6 14.47 1.39 -19.17
CA LEU A 6 14.25 0.69 -17.89
C LEU A 6 12.76 0.34 -17.71
N PHE A 7 11.87 1.28 -18.03
CA PHE A 7 10.43 1.06 -17.99
C PHE A 7 10.02 -0.15 -18.85
N ASP A 8 10.48 -0.21 -20.12
CA ASP A 8 10.12 -1.33 -21.01
C ASP A 8 10.58 -2.68 -20.46
N LYS A 9 11.74 -2.71 -19.81
CA LYS A 9 12.27 -3.95 -19.20
C LYS A 9 11.41 -4.41 -18.03
N VAL A 10 11.16 -3.51 -17.06
CA VAL A 10 10.32 -3.81 -15.89
C VAL A 10 8.91 -4.18 -16.34
N TRP A 11 8.31 -3.41 -17.26
CA TRP A 11 6.99 -3.68 -17.80
C TRP A 11 6.91 -5.08 -18.41
N SER A 12 7.84 -5.40 -19.32
CA SER A 12 7.83 -6.67 -20.05
C SER A 12 7.98 -7.89 -19.14
N GLU A 13 8.76 -7.78 -18.07
CA GLU A 13 8.97 -8.86 -17.10
C GLU A 13 7.76 -9.10 -16.19
N HIS A 14 6.87 -8.10 -16.07
CA HIS A 14 5.68 -8.20 -15.22
C HIS A 14 4.38 -8.51 -15.99
N ILE A 15 4.43 -8.62 -17.31
CA ILE A 15 3.25 -8.98 -18.10
C ILE A 15 2.85 -10.44 -17.83
N VAL A 16 1.67 -10.62 -17.24
CA VAL A 16 1.02 -11.94 -17.08
C VAL A 16 0.16 -12.27 -18.29
N VAL A 17 -0.60 -11.27 -18.76
CA VAL A 17 -1.40 -11.36 -19.98
C VAL A 17 -1.09 -10.14 -20.83
N PRO A 18 -0.60 -10.32 -22.07
CA PRO A 18 -0.36 -9.20 -22.98
C PRO A 18 -1.63 -8.42 -23.30
N GLU A 19 -1.49 -7.13 -23.58
CA GLU A 19 -2.56 -6.31 -24.12
C GLU A 19 -3.01 -6.80 -25.51
N THR A 20 -4.27 -6.56 -25.83
CA THR A 20 -4.85 -6.78 -27.13
C THR A 20 -5.51 -5.49 -27.60
N THR A 21 -6.12 -5.49 -28.78
CA THR A 21 -6.95 -4.35 -29.24
C THR A 21 -8.13 -4.04 -28.31
N ASP A 22 -8.61 -5.05 -27.58
CA ASP A 22 -9.86 -4.98 -26.80
C ASP A 22 -9.65 -5.03 -25.29
N THR A 23 -8.46 -5.44 -24.83
CA THR A 23 -8.17 -5.62 -23.40
C THR A 23 -6.80 -5.08 -23.02
N PRO A 24 -6.68 -4.38 -21.86
CA PRO A 24 -5.38 -3.95 -21.36
C PRO A 24 -4.52 -5.14 -20.92
N ALA A 25 -3.22 -4.90 -20.79
CA ALA A 25 -2.31 -5.88 -20.20
C ALA A 25 -2.68 -6.17 -18.74
N VAL A 26 -2.49 -7.42 -18.32
CA VAL A 26 -2.53 -7.81 -16.91
C VAL A 26 -1.10 -7.91 -16.38
N LEU A 27 -0.80 -7.16 -15.36
CA LEU A 27 0.53 -7.12 -14.74
C LEU A 27 0.55 -7.87 -13.41
N TYR A 28 1.67 -8.51 -13.12
CA TYR A 28 1.98 -8.96 -11.77
C TYR A 28 2.42 -7.75 -10.92
N ILE A 29 1.96 -7.69 -9.68
CA ILE A 29 2.31 -6.63 -8.72
C ILE A 29 3.16 -7.22 -7.62
N ASP A 30 4.38 -6.67 -7.42
CA ASP A 30 5.33 -7.15 -6.42
C ASP A 30 5.10 -6.59 -5.02
N LEU A 31 4.49 -5.40 -4.94
CA LEU A 31 4.21 -4.76 -3.67
C LEU A 31 2.95 -3.89 -3.75
N HIS A 32 2.05 -4.10 -2.81
CA HIS A 32 0.88 -3.25 -2.58
C HIS A 32 1.04 -2.51 -1.25
N ILE A 33 1.27 -1.21 -1.29
CA ILE A 33 1.31 -0.37 -0.08
C ILE A 33 -0.08 0.19 0.17
N ILE A 34 -0.56 0.07 1.39
CA ILE A 34 -1.91 0.49 1.77
C ILE A 34 -1.91 1.36 3.01
N HIS A 35 -2.89 2.25 3.10
CA HIS A 35 -3.08 3.16 4.22
C HIS A 35 -4.56 3.41 4.54
N GLU A 36 -4.83 4.13 5.62
CA GLU A 36 -6.15 4.25 6.24
C GLU A 36 -7.17 5.08 5.46
N VAL A 37 -6.76 5.88 4.47
CA VAL A 37 -7.67 6.81 3.78
C VAL A 37 -8.37 6.16 2.59
N THR A 38 -7.64 5.54 1.68
CA THR A 38 -8.19 5.00 0.42
C THR A 38 -8.53 3.51 0.47
N THR A 39 -7.87 2.75 1.34
CA THR A 39 -8.01 1.29 1.38
C THR A 39 -9.32 0.76 2.00
N PRO A 40 -10.06 1.50 2.86
CA PRO A 40 -11.29 0.99 3.44
C PRO A 40 -12.33 0.51 2.41
N GLN A 41 -12.42 1.16 1.26
CA GLN A 41 -13.33 0.75 0.17
C GLN A 41 -12.96 -0.62 -0.40
N ALA A 42 -11.65 -0.88 -0.58
CA ALA A 42 -11.17 -2.18 -1.07
C ALA A 42 -11.55 -3.32 -0.10
N PHE A 43 -11.36 -3.13 1.20
CA PHE A 43 -11.77 -4.10 2.21
C PHE A 43 -13.28 -4.33 2.24
N SER A 44 -14.08 -3.29 2.00
CA SER A 44 -15.54 -3.43 1.91
C SER A 44 -15.94 -4.33 0.75
N VAL A 45 -15.32 -4.17 -0.41
CA VAL A 45 -15.55 -5.03 -1.58
C VAL A 45 -15.13 -6.48 -1.29
N LEU A 46 -13.98 -6.70 -0.65
CA LEU A 46 -13.54 -8.05 -0.28
C LEU A 46 -14.56 -8.73 0.64
N ARG A 47 -15.10 -8.02 1.65
CA ARG A 47 -16.14 -8.56 2.56
C ARG A 47 -17.42 -8.89 1.82
N GLU A 48 -17.89 -7.99 0.95
CA GLU A 48 -19.12 -8.18 0.17
C GLU A 48 -19.07 -9.46 -0.67
N HIS A 49 -17.90 -9.76 -1.21
CA HIS A 49 -17.68 -10.94 -2.05
C HIS A 49 -17.14 -12.15 -1.30
N GLY A 50 -16.91 -12.06 0.01
CA GLY A 50 -16.34 -13.15 0.81
C GLY A 50 -14.93 -13.55 0.38
N LEU A 51 -14.13 -12.58 -0.10
CA LEU A 51 -12.79 -12.82 -0.63
C LEU A 51 -11.71 -12.45 0.40
N PRO A 52 -10.66 -13.26 0.53
CA PRO A 52 -9.49 -12.89 1.33
C PRO A 52 -8.58 -11.91 0.57
N VAL A 53 -7.63 -11.29 1.29
CA VAL A 53 -6.47 -10.66 0.64
C VAL A 53 -5.61 -11.76 0.03
N ARG A 54 -5.43 -11.72 -1.29
CA ARG A 54 -4.75 -12.79 -2.04
C ARG A 54 -3.27 -12.94 -1.68
N ARG A 55 -2.57 -11.84 -1.49
CA ARG A 55 -1.12 -11.80 -1.23
C ARG A 55 -0.84 -10.88 -0.04
N ALA A 56 -1.20 -11.34 1.16
CA ALA A 56 -0.90 -10.64 2.41
C ALA A 56 0.61 -10.40 2.58
N ASP A 57 1.43 -11.33 2.14
CA ASP A 57 2.89 -11.29 2.14
C ASP A 57 3.50 -10.18 1.23
N LEU A 58 2.76 -9.70 0.25
CA LEU A 58 3.14 -8.59 -0.64
C LEU A 58 2.36 -7.31 -0.35
N THR A 59 1.66 -7.24 0.78
CA THR A 59 0.88 -6.08 1.19
C THR A 59 1.52 -5.42 2.41
N LEU A 60 1.89 -4.15 2.28
CA LEU A 60 2.53 -3.36 3.34
C LEU A 60 1.54 -2.33 3.88
N PRO A 61 0.82 -2.61 4.98
CA PRO A 61 -0.12 -1.68 5.57
C PRO A 61 0.57 -0.75 6.57
N THR A 62 0.25 0.55 6.51
CA THR A 62 0.71 1.54 7.50
C THR A 62 -0.39 2.55 7.81
N MET A 63 -0.19 3.35 8.86
CA MET A 63 -0.99 4.52 9.20
C MET A 63 -0.18 5.78 8.90
N ASP A 64 -0.65 6.59 7.99
CA ASP A 64 0.10 7.70 7.42
C ASP A 64 -0.66 9.03 7.40
N HIS A 65 -1.79 9.08 6.70
CA HIS A 65 -2.47 10.33 6.36
C HIS A 65 -3.28 10.95 7.51
N SER A 66 -3.92 10.13 8.32
CA SER A 66 -4.80 10.58 9.41
C SER A 66 -4.09 10.65 10.76
N THR A 67 -2.79 10.42 10.78
CA THR A 67 -1.98 10.41 12.00
C THR A 67 -1.47 11.82 12.33
N PRO A 68 -1.35 12.19 13.62
CA PRO A 68 -0.80 13.50 14.00
C PRO A 68 0.72 13.54 13.78
N THR A 69 1.24 14.75 13.59
CA THR A 69 2.70 15.01 13.52
C THR A 69 3.38 15.04 14.89
N THR A 70 2.58 15.13 15.95
CA THR A 70 3.09 14.97 17.32
C THR A 70 3.27 13.50 17.67
N PRO A 71 4.24 13.13 18.51
CA PRO A 71 4.42 11.75 18.92
C PRO A 71 3.15 11.16 19.53
N VAL A 72 2.68 10.06 18.96
CA VAL A 72 1.54 9.27 19.43
C VAL A 72 1.97 7.82 19.46
N SER A 73 1.88 7.19 20.61
CA SER A 73 2.31 5.81 20.81
C SER A 73 1.14 4.82 20.95
N SER A 74 -0.09 5.34 21.04
CA SER A 74 -1.26 4.48 21.24
C SER A 74 -2.55 5.13 20.75
N PHE A 75 -3.57 4.28 20.53
CA PHE A 75 -4.93 4.73 20.18
C PHE A 75 -5.60 5.63 21.24
N LYS A 76 -5.10 5.65 22.47
CA LYS A 76 -5.62 6.51 23.55
C LYS A 76 -5.36 7.99 23.27
N ASP A 77 -4.34 8.27 22.47
CA ASP A 77 -3.89 9.62 22.15
C ASP A 77 -4.56 10.20 20.89
N LEU A 78 -5.46 9.45 20.26
CA LEU A 78 -6.13 9.86 19.01
C LEU A 78 -7.08 11.05 19.13
N ALA A 79 -7.39 11.49 20.35
CA ALA A 79 -8.22 12.68 20.57
C ALA A 79 -7.64 13.94 19.90
N VAL A 80 -6.34 13.99 19.64
CA VAL A 80 -5.66 15.13 19.00
C VAL A 80 -5.94 15.27 17.52
N VAL A 81 -6.37 14.20 16.82
CA VAL A 81 -6.61 14.23 15.37
C VAL A 81 -8.06 14.47 14.98
N GLY A 82 -8.96 14.50 15.93
CA GLY A 82 -10.40 14.58 15.67
C GLY A 82 -11.05 13.23 15.35
N GLU A 83 -12.37 13.18 15.46
CA GLU A 83 -13.12 11.91 15.42
C GLU A 83 -13.05 11.22 14.06
N GLN A 84 -13.13 11.96 12.96
CA GLN A 84 -13.08 11.39 11.61
C GLN A 84 -11.76 10.68 11.35
N ALA A 85 -10.63 11.33 11.60
CA ALA A 85 -9.30 10.75 11.43
C ALA A 85 -9.10 9.55 12.37
N ALA A 86 -9.53 9.67 13.63
CA ALA A 86 -9.47 8.57 14.58
C ALA A 86 -10.27 7.34 14.12
N ASN A 87 -11.43 7.55 13.47
CA ASN A 87 -12.23 6.46 12.93
C ASN A 87 -11.57 5.77 11.73
N GLN A 88 -10.90 6.52 10.85
CA GLN A 88 -10.13 5.96 9.74
C GLN A 88 -8.98 5.06 10.27
N ILE A 89 -8.23 5.55 11.26
CA ILE A 89 -7.14 4.81 11.89
C ILE A 89 -7.66 3.50 12.52
N ARG A 90 -8.72 3.57 13.33
CA ARG A 90 -9.33 2.37 13.94
C ARG A 90 -9.89 1.40 12.90
N GLN A 91 -10.41 1.92 11.80
CA GLN A 91 -10.91 1.08 10.70
C GLN A 91 -9.77 0.33 10.02
N MET A 92 -8.62 0.98 9.82
CA MET A 92 -7.43 0.33 9.25
C MET A 92 -6.94 -0.81 10.13
N GLU A 93 -6.89 -0.59 11.46
CA GLU A 93 -6.52 -1.64 12.42
C GLU A 93 -7.45 -2.86 12.31
N ARG A 94 -8.77 -2.62 12.40
CA ARG A 94 -9.76 -3.70 12.27
C ARG A 94 -9.65 -4.44 10.94
N ASN A 95 -9.43 -3.72 9.85
CA ASN A 95 -9.26 -4.33 8.53
C ASN A 95 -8.01 -5.23 8.49
N CYS A 96 -6.88 -4.75 9.01
CA CYS A 96 -5.66 -5.54 9.03
C CYS A 96 -5.79 -6.78 9.91
N GLU A 97 -6.41 -6.66 11.09
CA GLU A 97 -6.69 -7.79 11.97
C GLU A 97 -7.59 -8.84 11.29
N GLU A 98 -8.70 -8.40 10.69
CA GLU A 98 -9.66 -9.26 10.00
C GLU A 98 -9.06 -10.02 8.81
N PHE A 99 -8.23 -9.33 8.02
CA PHE A 99 -7.64 -9.91 6.80
C PHE A 99 -6.24 -10.49 7.00
N GLY A 100 -5.73 -10.54 8.23
CA GLY A 100 -4.44 -11.15 8.57
C GLY A 100 -3.25 -10.41 8.00
N LEU A 101 -3.26 -9.07 8.07
CA LEU A 101 -2.19 -8.21 7.59
C LEU A 101 -1.37 -7.63 8.76
N ASP A 102 -0.05 -7.64 8.62
CA ASP A 102 0.88 -7.11 9.61
C ASP A 102 0.97 -5.57 9.53
N LEU A 103 0.11 -4.89 10.31
CA LEU A 103 0.03 -3.43 10.31
C LEU A 103 1.23 -2.77 10.98
N ILE A 104 1.91 -1.88 10.26
CA ILE A 104 2.87 -0.93 10.83
C ILE A 104 2.09 0.26 11.41
N GLY A 105 1.53 0.05 12.58
CA GLY A 105 0.64 0.98 13.28
C GLY A 105 1.29 1.70 14.46
N PHE A 106 0.47 2.24 15.37
CA PHE A 106 0.96 2.87 16.60
C PHE A 106 1.73 1.88 17.47
N GLY A 107 2.84 2.35 18.04
CA GLY A 107 3.75 1.52 18.82
C GLY A 107 4.78 0.76 18.00
N ASN A 108 4.72 0.83 16.68
CA ASN A 108 5.77 0.31 15.80
C ASN A 108 6.72 1.46 15.42
N ASP A 109 8.00 1.31 15.70
CA ASP A 109 9.04 2.33 15.44
C ASP A 109 9.25 2.60 13.94
N HIS A 110 8.79 1.70 13.07
CA HIS A 110 8.85 1.83 11.61
C HIS A 110 7.62 2.51 11.00
N ARG A 111 6.65 2.95 11.80
CA ARG A 111 5.48 3.68 11.30
C ARG A 111 5.88 5.02 10.71
N GLY A 112 5.41 5.29 9.51
CA GLY A 112 5.72 6.55 8.82
C GLY A 112 4.99 6.69 7.50
N ILE A 113 5.38 7.70 6.75
CA ILE A 113 4.86 7.99 5.42
C ILE A 113 5.09 6.79 4.50
N VAL A 114 4.05 6.33 3.80
CA VAL A 114 4.09 5.13 2.93
C VAL A 114 5.27 5.15 1.96
N HIS A 115 5.55 6.31 1.36
CA HIS A 115 6.61 6.47 0.37
C HIS A 115 8.02 6.62 0.98
N VAL A 116 8.12 6.76 2.30
CA VAL A 116 9.37 6.77 3.05
C VAL A 116 9.67 5.38 3.60
N ILE A 117 8.71 4.77 4.28
CA ILE A 117 8.93 3.47 4.92
C ILE A 117 9.12 2.34 3.89
N GLY A 118 8.47 2.43 2.72
CA GLY A 118 8.65 1.44 1.66
C GLY A 118 10.12 1.24 1.30
N PRO A 119 10.86 2.30 0.91
CA PRO A 119 12.30 2.23 0.66
C PRO A 119 13.14 1.94 1.90
N GLU A 120 12.88 2.60 3.03
CA GLU A 120 13.69 2.44 4.25
C GLU A 120 13.65 1.02 4.82
N LEU A 121 12.53 0.34 4.70
CA LEU A 121 12.38 -1.07 5.10
C LEU A 121 12.86 -2.06 4.02
N GLY A 122 13.33 -1.55 2.88
CA GLY A 122 13.75 -2.39 1.76
C GLY A 122 12.60 -3.10 1.03
N ALA A 123 11.35 -2.67 1.26
CA ALA A 123 10.19 -3.21 0.56
C ALA A 123 10.12 -2.71 -0.88
N THR A 124 10.38 -1.41 -1.09
CA THR A 124 10.55 -0.81 -2.41
C THR A 124 11.98 -1.07 -2.89
N GLN A 125 12.13 -1.74 -4.03
CA GLN A 125 13.40 -2.10 -4.62
C GLN A 125 13.38 -1.86 -6.13
N PRO A 126 14.54 -1.62 -6.76
CA PRO A 126 14.64 -1.53 -8.22
C PRO A 126 14.05 -2.75 -8.92
N GLY A 127 13.36 -2.51 -10.03
CA GLY A 127 12.75 -3.57 -10.85
C GLY A 127 11.42 -4.10 -10.34
N LYS A 128 10.88 -3.58 -9.24
CA LYS A 128 9.56 -3.97 -8.72
C LYS A 128 8.43 -3.10 -9.29
N THR A 129 7.27 -3.74 -9.50
CA THR A 129 6.00 -3.06 -9.71
C THR A 129 5.32 -2.81 -8.38
N ILE A 130 5.02 -1.54 -8.08
CA ILE A 130 4.47 -1.10 -6.80
C ILE A 130 3.16 -0.36 -7.04
N VAL A 131 2.14 -0.68 -6.28
CA VAL A 131 0.86 0.03 -6.29
C VAL A 131 0.51 0.57 -4.91
N CYS A 132 -0.09 1.76 -4.90
CA CYS A 132 -0.63 2.40 -3.71
C CYS A 132 -1.78 3.32 -4.13
N GLY A 133 -2.84 3.36 -3.36
CA GLY A 133 -3.96 4.28 -3.57
C GLY A 133 -3.64 5.70 -3.07
N ASP A 134 -2.55 6.28 -3.55
CA ASP A 134 -2.03 7.58 -3.12
C ASP A 134 -1.57 8.43 -4.30
N SER A 135 -1.71 9.77 -4.18
CA SER A 135 -1.35 10.73 -5.23
C SER A 135 0.15 10.85 -5.48
N HIS A 136 1.00 10.39 -4.55
CA HIS A 136 2.45 10.48 -4.62
C HIS A 136 3.13 9.13 -4.92
N SER A 137 2.37 8.12 -5.34
CA SER A 137 2.89 6.76 -5.61
C SER A 137 3.99 6.73 -6.67
N SER A 138 4.00 7.69 -7.61
CA SER A 138 5.07 7.83 -8.61
C SER A 138 6.46 8.05 -8.01
N THR A 139 6.56 8.45 -6.73
CA THR A 139 7.83 8.59 -6.00
C THR A 139 8.65 7.30 -6.04
N HIS A 140 8.02 6.14 -6.01
CA HIS A 140 8.71 4.84 -6.07
C HIS A 140 9.44 4.62 -7.38
N GLY A 141 9.00 5.23 -8.50
CA GLY A 141 9.70 5.20 -9.77
C GLY A 141 11.10 5.83 -9.77
N ALA A 142 11.42 6.62 -8.75
CA ALA A 142 12.77 7.19 -8.57
C ALA A 142 13.79 6.16 -8.06
N PHE A 143 13.34 5.02 -7.58
CA PHE A 143 14.20 3.94 -7.07
C PHE A 143 14.52 2.87 -8.14
N GLY A 144 13.97 2.98 -9.34
CA GLY A 144 14.22 2.11 -10.50
C GLY A 144 13.20 1.03 -10.69
#